data_6abdcab2dbbfa8aa0fd998d877c84d7b
#
_entry.id   6abdcab2dbbfa8aa0fd998d877c84d7b
#
_cell.length_a   1.000
_cell.length_b   1.000
_cell.length_c   1.000
_cell.angle_alpha   90.00
_cell.angle_beta   90.00
_cell.angle_gamma   90.00
#
_symmetry.space_group_name_H-M   'P 1'
#
loop_
_entity.id
_entity.type
_entity.pdbx_description
1 polymer ?
#
loop_
_entity_poly.entity_id
_entity_poly.type
_entity_poly.pdbx_seq_one_letter_code
_entity_poly.pdbx_strand_id
1 'polypeptide(L)'
;DGKFVDSELGMIPEGWKVISLNEILDNVSGYSYKGSELQSSNIAMATIKNFERKGGFKTEGYKEIVISKKIKETQFVNMFDVLVAHTDLTQNAEIVGNPAIVLSKGGYEKLIMSMDLTKVISTIDGVTNGLLYCILSTSRFKEHALGYVNGTTVLHMSKKAVPEYTCAFPKDINQIRDLCITLDSIYKRMAVTYDENSRLSLLRDTLLPRLMS
;
A
#
# COMPACT_ATOMS: atom_id res chain seq x y z
N ASP A 1 8.08 -26.44 18.17
CA ASP A 1 7.17 -26.08 19.27
C ASP A 1 7.77 -24.88 20.01
N GLY A 2 7.33 -23.65 19.61
CA GLY A 2 7.78 -22.42 20.26
C GLY A 2 7.07 -22.22 21.62
N LYS A 3 7.77 -21.62 22.59
CA LYS A 3 7.13 -21.16 23.82
C LYS A 3 6.34 -19.88 23.55
N PHE A 4 5.20 -19.75 24.20
CA PHE A 4 4.33 -18.56 24.11
C PHE A 4 4.21 -17.92 25.50
N VAL A 5 4.06 -16.62 25.51
CA VAL A 5 3.85 -15.81 26.72
C VAL A 5 2.58 -14.98 26.57
N ASP A 6 1.96 -14.66 27.69
CA ASP A 6 0.73 -13.87 27.73
C ASP A 6 1.03 -12.38 27.43
N SER A 7 0.13 -11.73 26.72
CA SER A 7 0.21 -10.30 26.38
C SER A 7 -1.19 -9.69 26.25
N GLU A 8 -1.26 -8.37 26.11
CA GLU A 8 -2.53 -7.66 25.84
C GLU A 8 -3.19 -8.05 24.50
N LEU A 9 -2.44 -8.68 23.60
CA LEU A 9 -2.94 -9.22 22.33
C LEU A 9 -3.25 -10.73 22.39
N GLY A 10 -3.20 -11.34 23.58
CA GLY A 10 -3.24 -12.77 23.82
C GLY A 10 -1.85 -13.40 23.77
N MET A 11 -1.78 -14.70 23.52
CA MET A 11 -0.52 -15.46 23.50
C MET A 11 0.36 -15.05 22.32
N ILE A 12 1.57 -14.56 22.61
CA ILE A 12 2.59 -14.21 21.58
C ILE A 12 3.84 -15.10 21.78
N PRO A 13 4.68 -15.30 20.76
CA PRO A 13 5.90 -16.08 20.89
C PRO A 13 6.84 -15.48 21.95
N GLU A 14 7.53 -16.34 22.71
CA GLU A 14 8.59 -15.93 23.63
C GLU A 14 9.68 -15.17 22.85
N GLY A 15 10.14 -14.03 23.39
CA GLY A 15 11.09 -13.14 22.69
C GLY A 15 10.42 -12.10 21.78
N TRP A 16 9.09 -12.11 21.69
CA TRP A 16 8.32 -11.04 21.04
C TRP A 16 7.80 -10.02 22.06
N LYS A 17 7.37 -8.88 21.59
CA LYS A 17 6.70 -7.82 22.38
C LYS A 17 5.54 -7.24 21.58
N VAL A 18 4.60 -6.63 22.26
CA VAL A 18 3.60 -5.78 21.61
C VAL A 18 4.23 -4.42 21.34
N ILE A 19 4.07 -3.95 20.13
CA ILE A 19 4.52 -2.63 19.68
C ILE A 19 3.37 -1.86 19.03
N SER A 20 3.47 -0.55 19.03
CA SER A 20 2.69 0.31 18.14
C SER A 20 3.48 0.54 16.85
N LEU A 21 2.81 0.60 15.69
CA LEU A 21 3.52 0.74 14.40
C LEU A 21 4.36 2.01 14.29
N ASN A 22 4.06 3.07 15.04
CA ASN A 22 4.92 4.26 15.11
C ASN A 22 6.34 3.99 15.63
N GLU A 23 6.59 2.84 16.26
CA GLU A 23 7.94 2.43 16.68
C GLU A 23 8.79 1.94 15.50
N ILE A 24 8.16 1.54 14.38
CA ILE A 24 8.85 0.88 13.26
C ILE A 24 8.61 1.53 11.90
N LEU A 25 7.69 2.50 11.79
CA LEU A 25 7.40 3.19 10.54
C LEU A 25 6.98 4.65 10.72
N ASP A 26 7.19 5.42 9.67
CA ASP A 26 6.64 6.75 9.46
C ASP A 26 5.53 6.76 8.41
N ASN A 27 4.63 7.74 8.53
CA ASN A 27 3.55 8.01 7.58
C ASN A 27 3.82 9.24 6.74
N VAL A 28 3.66 9.14 5.44
CA VAL A 28 3.76 10.27 4.51
C VAL A 28 2.43 10.47 3.79
N SER A 29 1.85 11.66 3.95
CA SER A 29 0.62 12.03 3.22
C SER A 29 0.93 12.40 1.77
N GLY A 30 0.00 12.04 0.86
CA GLY A 30 0.13 12.32 -0.54
C GLY A 30 -0.04 13.78 -0.93
N TYR A 31 0.05 14.04 -2.22
CA TYR A 31 -0.01 15.36 -2.84
C TYR A 31 -1.45 15.86 -2.94
N SER A 32 -1.67 17.10 -2.47
CA SER A 32 -2.96 17.79 -2.63
C SER A 32 -2.98 18.50 -3.97
N TYR A 33 -3.68 17.93 -4.93
CA TYR A 33 -3.77 18.43 -6.29
C TYR A 33 -5.06 19.24 -6.55
N LYS A 34 -5.03 20.03 -7.61
CA LYS A 34 -6.21 20.70 -8.19
C LYS A 34 -6.68 19.96 -9.43
N GLY A 35 -7.96 20.01 -9.74
CA GLY A 35 -8.50 19.39 -10.95
C GLY A 35 -7.83 19.85 -12.25
N SER A 36 -7.37 21.11 -12.30
CA SER A 36 -6.63 21.68 -13.44
C SER A 36 -5.24 21.06 -13.67
N GLU A 37 -4.69 20.36 -12.69
CA GLU A 37 -3.40 19.66 -12.81
C GLU A 37 -3.55 18.28 -13.47
N LEU A 38 -4.78 17.75 -13.58
CA LEU A 38 -5.07 16.47 -14.24
C LEU A 38 -5.00 16.66 -15.77
N GLN A 39 -3.82 16.60 -16.31
CA GLN A 39 -3.49 16.76 -17.72
C GLN A 39 -2.55 15.65 -18.16
N SER A 40 -2.48 15.40 -19.48
CA SER A 40 -1.58 14.39 -20.04
C SER A 40 -0.12 14.70 -19.71
N SER A 41 0.58 13.68 -19.22
CA SER A 41 1.94 13.81 -18.68
C SER A 41 2.63 12.44 -18.57
N ASN A 42 3.96 12.44 -18.50
CA ASN A 42 4.75 11.25 -18.16
C ASN A 42 4.76 10.95 -16.65
N ILE A 43 4.11 11.80 -15.86
CA ILE A 43 3.96 11.62 -14.40
C ILE A 43 2.53 11.21 -14.14
N ALA A 44 2.36 10.16 -13.34
CA ALA A 44 1.04 9.73 -12.91
C ALA A 44 0.91 9.76 -11.39
N MET A 45 -0.33 9.83 -10.95
CA MET A 45 -0.70 9.88 -9.54
C MET A 45 -1.49 8.62 -9.17
N ALA A 46 -0.98 7.89 -8.19
CA ALA A 46 -1.72 6.82 -7.53
C ALA A 46 -2.88 7.40 -6.73
N THR A 47 -4.04 6.77 -6.83
CA THR A 47 -5.29 7.18 -6.19
C THR A 47 -5.97 5.96 -5.55
N ILE A 48 -7.08 6.16 -4.84
CA ILE A 48 -7.87 5.05 -4.31
C ILE A 48 -8.37 4.08 -5.41
N LYS A 49 -8.39 4.51 -6.68
CA LYS A 49 -8.76 3.66 -7.82
C LYS A 49 -7.71 2.60 -8.15
N ASN A 50 -6.49 2.74 -7.63
CA ASN A 50 -5.45 1.72 -7.74
C ASN A 50 -5.62 0.58 -6.74
N PHE A 51 -6.58 0.67 -5.84
CA PHE A 51 -6.88 -0.36 -4.85
C PHE A 51 -8.01 -1.26 -5.33
N GLU A 52 -7.85 -2.55 -5.17
CA GLU A 52 -8.93 -3.50 -5.36
C GLU A 52 -9.73 -3.66 -4.07
N ARG A 53 -11.04 -3.88 -4.20
CA ARG A 53 -11.95 -4.03 -3.04
C ARG A 53 -11.58 -5.19 -2.13
N LYS A 54 -11.08 -6.28 -2.71
CA LYS A 54 -10.64 -7.49 -1.99
C LYS A 54 -9.17 -7.46 -1.57
N GLY A 55 -8.52 -6.30 -1.66
CA GLY A 55 -7.09 -6.14 -1.49
C GLY A 55 -6.33 -6.40 -2.78
N GLY A 56 -5.23 -5.69 -2.96
CA GLY A 56 -4.40 -5.74 -4.16
C GLY A 56 -4.27 -4.38 -4.84
N PHE A 57 -3.49 -4.39 -5.91
CA PHE A 57 -3.08 -3.21 -6.65
C PHE A 57 -3.38 -3.36 -8.15
N LYS A 58 -3.79 -2.27 -8.80
CA LYS A 58 -4.00 -2.21 -10.24
C LYS A 58 -3.53 -0.88 -10.83
N THR A 59 -3.00 -0.90 -12.04
CA THR A 59 -2.45 0.29 -12.72
C THR A 59 -3.53 1.16 -13.38
N GLU A 60 -4.70 0.62 -13.69
CA GLU A 60 -5.81 1.32 -14.36
C GLU A 60 -6.38 2.49 -13.53
N GLY A 61 -6.00 2.57 -12.27
CA GLY A 61 -6.40 3.67 -11.38
C GLY A 61 -5.52 4.91 -11.45
N TYR A 62 -4.38 4.85 -12.12
CA TYR A 62 -3.47 5.98 -12.26
C TYR A 62 -4.11 7.14 -13.01
N LYS A 63 -3.78 8.36 -12.58
CA LYS A 63 -4.18 9.60 -13.26
C LYS A 63 -2.95 10.39 -13.66
N GLU A 64 -2.86 10.76 -14.92
CA GLU A 64 -1.81 11.65 -15.40
C GLU A 64 -1.95 13.04 -14.78
N ILE A 65 -0.82 13.65 -14.42
CA ILE A 65 -0.80 14.91 -13.69
C ILE A 65 0.42 15.76 -14.04
N VAL A 66 0.18 17.07 -14.20
CA VAL A 66 1.22 18.09 -14.29
C VAL A 66 1.34 18.78 -12.93
N ILE A 67 2.44 18.57 -12.24
CA ILE A 67 2.67 19.06 -10.88
C ILE A 67 2.91 20.57 -10.92
N SER A 68 2.05 21.36 -10.27
CA SER A 68 2.15 22.84 -10.25
C SER A 68 2.78 23.40 -8.97
N LYS A 69 2.95 22.58 -7.93
CA LYS A 69 3.52 22.98 -6.64
C LYS A 69 4.76 22.17 -6.33
N LYS A 70 5.57 22.68 -5.39
CA LYS A 70 6.71 21.92 -4.87
C LYS A 70 6.23 20.62 -4.23
N ILE A 71 6.77 19.49 -4.68
CA ILE A 71 6.55 18.17 -4.13
C ILE A 71 7.76 17.77 -3.27
N LYS A 72 7.51 17.05 -2.19
CA LYS A 72 8.56 16.47 -1.35
C LYS A 72 9.01 15.15 -1.95
N GLU A 73 10.29 14.82 -1.83
CA GLU A 73 10.85 13.55 -2.30
C GLU A 73 10.09 12.33 -1.77
N THR A 74 9.68 12.40 -0.50
CA THR A 74 8.90 11.33 0.14
C THR A 74 7.52 11.10 -0.46
N GLN A 75 6.97 12.04 -1.22
CA GLN A 75 5.65 11.91 -1.88
C GLN A 75 5.74 11.21 -3.25
N PHE A 76 6.96 11.03 -3.79
CA PHE A 76 7.14 10.14 -4.93
C PHE A 76 6.93 8.70 -4.52
N VAL A 77 6.39 7.92 -5.45
CA VAL A 77 6.07 6.51 -5.25
C VAL A 77 6.99 5.67 -6.12
N ASN A 78 7.62 4.69 -5.51
CA ASN A 78 8.50 3.74 -6.15
C ASN A 78 7.87 2.35 -6.19
N MET A 79 8.50 1.46 -6.99
CA MET A 79 8.15 0.04 -6.95
C MET A 79 8.30 -0.50 -5.53
N PHE A 80 7.35 -1.29 -5.12
CA PHE A 80 7.24 -1.92 -3.79
C PHE A 80 6.96 -0.96 -2.62
N ASP A 81 6.75 0.34 -2.86
CA ASP A 81 6.19 1.19 -1.81
C ASP A 81 4.81 0.69 -1.38
N VAL A 82 4.54 0.79 -0.09
CA VAL A 82 3.26 0.40 0.50
C VAL A 82 2.42 1.65 0.75
N LEU A 83 1.25 1.67 0.14
CA LEU A 83 0.27 2.73 0.25
C LEU A 83 -0.94 2.23 1.03
N VAL A 84 -1.57 3.10 1.82
CA VAL A 84 -2.82 2.81 2.54
C VAL A 84 -3.88 3.81 2.10
N ALA A 85 -5.06 3.33 1.76
CA ALA A 85 -6.19 4.18 1.37
C ALA A 85 -6.79 4.89 2.59
N HIS A 86 -6.86 6.22 2.53
CA HIS A 86 -7.41 7.07 3.59
C HIS A 86 -8.86 7.48 3.35
N THR A 87 -9.36 7.30 2.13
CA THR A 87 -10.74 7.67 1.76
C THR A 87 -11.46 6.52 1.08
N ASP A 88 -12.79 6.53 1.19
CA ASP A 88 -13.67 5.67 0.42
C ASP A 88 -14.89 6.49 -0.03
N LEU A 89 -15.28 6.28 -1.27
CA LEU A 89 -16.46 6.88 -1.88
C LEU A 89 -17.74 6.05 -1.64
N THR A 90 -17.59 4.87 -1.05
CA THR A 90 -18.67 3.96 -0.73
C THR A 90 -18.87 3.86 0.79
N GLN A 91 -20.12 3.74 1.23
CA GLN A 91 -20.44 3.62 2.65
C GLN A 91 -20.09 2.23 3.22
N ASN A 92 -19.83 1.26 2.35
CA ASN A 92 -19.42 -0.08 2.76
C ASN A 92 -17.97 -0.17 3.26
N ALA A 93 -17.21 0.93 3.20
CA ALA A 93 -15.81 1.00 3.65
C ALA A 93 -14.92 -0.10 3.04
N GLU A 94 -15.16 -0.43 1.76
CA GLU A 94 -14.48 -1.55 1.09
C GLU A 94 -13.00 -1.27 0.85
N ILE A 95 -12.64 0.01 0.61
CA ILE A 95 -11.27 0.44 0.24
C ILE A 95 -10.54 1.12 1.41
N VAL A 96 -11.20 1.99 2.18
CA VAL A 96 -10.56 2.72 3.28
C VAL A 96 -9.87 1.78 4.25
N GLY A 97 -8.62 2.06 4.58
CA GLY A 97 -7.78 1.21 5.43
C GLY A 97 -7.13 0.02 4.69
N ASN A 98 -7.46 -0.25 3.42
CA ASN A 98 -6.76 -1.29 2.68
C ASN A 98 -5.35 -0.83 2.33
N PRO A 99 -4.33 -1.69 2.48
CA PRO A 99 -3.00 -1.46 1.94
C PRO A 99 -2.94 -1.90 0.46
N ALA A 100 -2.01 -1.31 -0.27
CA ALA A 100 -1.59 -1.77 -1.58
C ALA A 100 -0.06 -1.65 -1.71
N ILE A 101 0.58 -2.70 -2.25
CA ILE A 101 2.00 -2.65 -2.61
C ILE A 101 2.10 -2.34 -4.11
N VAL A 102 2.94 -1.38 -4.47
CA VAL A 102 3.07 -0.92 -5.87
C VAL A 102 3.86 -1.95 -6.67
N LEU A 103 3.18 -2.66 -7.58
CA LEU A 103 3.77 -3.72 -8.38
C LEU A 103 4.18 -3.29 -9.79
N SER A 104 3.68 -2.15 -10.29
CA SER A 104 4.03 -1.62 -11.61
C SER A 104 3.82 -0.11 -11.65
N LYS A 105 4.66 0.58 -12.40
CA LYS A 105 4.48 2.01 -12.71
C LYS A 105 3.51 2.27 -13.88
N GLY A 106 3.01 1.22 -14.53
CA GLY A 106 2.10 1.38 -15.69
C GLY A 106 2.72 2.10 -16.89
N GLY A 107 4.05 2.08 -17.02
CA GLY A 107 4.78 2.77 -18.10
C GLY A 107 5.12 4.24 -17.83
N TYR A 108 4.71 4.81 -16.70
CA TYR A 108 5.03 6.19 -16.34
C TYR A 108 6.46 6.33 -15.82
N GLU A 109 7.08 7.49 -16.13
CA GLU A 109 8.43 7.82 -15.69
C GLU A 109 8.48 7.98 -14.16
N LYS A 110 7.52 8.74 -13.62
CA LYS A 110 7.41 9.01 -12.17
C LYS A 110 5.99 8.79 -11.69
N LEU A 111 5.89 8.31 -10.46
CA LEU A 111 4.63 8.24 -9.75
C LEU A 111 4.67 9.13 -8.51
N ILE A 112 3.53 9.75 -8.22
CA ILE A 112 3.23 10.38 -6.94
C ILE A 112 1.97 9.74 -6.36
N MET A 113 1.60 10.08 -5.14
CA MET A 113 0.33 9.63 -4.54
C MET A 113 -0.58 10.80 -4.23
N SER A 114 -1.89 10.62 -4.40
CA SER A 114 -2.91 11.61 -4.03
C SER A 114 -3.02 11.77 -2.52
N MET A 115 -3.57 12.88 -2.06
CA MET A 115 -3.82 13.15 -0.63
C MET A 115 -4.77 12.15 0.03
N ASP A 116 -5.48 11.34 -0.77
CA ASP A 116 -6.36 10.27 -0.30
C ASP A 116 -5.60 9.00 0.10
N LEU A 117 -4.28 9.02 -0.05
CA LEU A 117 -3.38 7.92 0.28
C LEU A 117 -2.32 8.35 1.29
N THR A 118 -1.84 7.39 2.04
CA THR A 118 -0.65 7.50 2.89
C THR A 118 0.36 6.44 2.47
N LYS A 119 1.62 6.83 2.32
CA LYS A 119 2.74 5.91 2.20
C LYS A 119 3.30 5.60 3.57
N VAL A 120 3.57 4.34 3.85
CA VAL A 120 4.31 3.91 5.04
C VAL A 120 5.77 3.67 4.67
N ILE A 121 6.68 4.10 5.54
CA ILE A 121 8.12 3.99 5.34
C ILE A 121 8.70 3.39 6.61
N SER A 122 9.42 2.26 6.48
CA SER A 122 10.13 1.67 7.62
C SER A 122 11.18 2.63 8.17
N THR A 123 11.24 2.71 9.51
CA THR A 123 12.30 3.42 10.25
C THR A 123 13.31 2.48 10.88
N ILE A 124 13.08 1.16 10.77
CA ILE A 124 13.92 0.11 11.35
C ILE A 124 14.60 -0.66 10.23
N ASP A 125 15.92 -0.78 10.35
CA ASP A 125 16.70 -1.59 9.42
C ASP A 125 16.31 -3.08 9.52
N GLY A 126 16.16 -3.72 8.36
CA GLY A 126 15.68 -5.10 8.28
C GLY A 126 14.14 -5.28 8.25
N VAL A 127 13.36 -4.23 8.54
CA VAL A 127 11.90 -4.24 8.32
C VAL A 127 11.61 -3.86 6.88
N THR A 128 11.13 -4.81 6.09
CA THR A 128 10.89 -4.61 4.66
C THR A 128 9.46 -4.15 4.36
N ASN A 129 9.27 -3.54 3.18
CA ASN A 129 7.95 -3.14 2.69
C ASN A 129 7.02 -4.36 2.51
N GLY A 130 7.56 -5.51 2.14
CA GLY A 130 6.81 -6.77 2.07
C GLY A 130 6.22 -7.17 3.42
N LEU A 131 6.99 -7.04 4.50
CA LEU A 131 6.50 -7.30 5.86
C LEU A 131 5.44 -6.27 6.28
N LEU A 132 5.68 -4.98 6.06
CA LEU A 132 4.70 -3.93 6.38
C LEU A 132 3.38 -4.15 5.65
N TYR A 133 3.44 -4.50 4.36
CA TYR A 133 2.24 -4.82 3.60
C TYR A 133 1.48 -6.02 4.20
N CYS A 134 2.18 -7.09 4.61
CA CYS A 134 1.55 -8.24 5.25
C CYS A 134 0.86 -7.87 6.58
N ILE A 135 1.52 -7.08 7.43
CA ILE A 135 0.94 -6.62 8.70
C ILE A 135 -0.35 -5.82 8.45
N LEU A 136 -0.30 -4.89 7.50
CA LEU A 136 -1.42 -4.01 7.16
C LEU A 136 -2.53 -4.73 6.36
N SER A 137 -2.25 -5.90 5.78
CA SER A 137 -3.24 -6.71 5.03
C SER A 137 -4.09 -7.61 5.93
N THR A 138 -3.86 -7.61 7.24
CA THR A 138 -4.62 -8.45 8.19
C THR A 138 -6.03 -7.90 8.42
N SER A 139 -7.01 -8.78 8.65
CA SER A 139 -8.36 -8.38 9.06
C SER A 139 -8.33 -7.55 10.34
N ARG A 140 -7.43 -7.87 11.26
CA ARG A 140 -7.24 -7.15 12.52
C ARG A 140 -6.82 -5.69 12.31
N PHE A 141 -5.92 -5.42 11.36
CA PHE A 141 -5.59 -4.04 10.98
C PHE A 141 -6.79 -3.35 10.33
N LYS A 142 -7.51 -4.04 9.45
CA LYS A 142 -8.73 -3.48 8.82
C LYS A 142 -9.78 -3.08 9.86
N GLU A 143 -10.07 -3.92 10.82
CA GLU A 143 -11.00 -3.64 11.91
C GLU A 143 -10.55 -2.44 12.75
N HIS A 144 -9.27 -2.39 13.11
CA HIS A 144 -8.68 -1.25 13.80
C HIS A 144 -8.81 0.04 12.97
N ALA A 145 -8.47 0.00 11.69
CA ALA A 145 -8.57 1.15 10.79
C ALA A 145 -10.00 1.68 10.67
N LEU A 146 -11.01 0.80 10.63
CA LEU A 146 -12.42 1.17 10.60
C LEU A 146 -12.85 1.94 11.87
N GLY A 147 -12.24 1.68 13.02
CA GLY A 147 -12.46 2.44 14.25
C GLY A 147 -12.02 3.91 14.16
N TYR A 148 -11.19 4.26 13.17
CA TYR A 148 -10.68 5.61 12.90
C TYR A 148 -11.38 6.30 11.72
N VAL A 149 -12.44 5.69 11.17
CA VAL A 149 -13.14 6.22 10.00
C VAL A 149 -14.32 7.09 10.43
N ASN A 150 -14.45 8.25 9.81
CA ASN A 150 -15.54 9.19 9.97
C ASN A 150 -16.07 9.64 8.60
N GLY A 151 -17.30 10.14 8.57
CA GLY A 151 -17.93 10.67 7.36
C GLY A 151 -19.24 9.94 7.02
N THR A 152 -20.12 10.62 6.31
CA THR A 152 -21.45 10.09 5.92
C THR A 152 -21.57 9.85 4.42
N THR A 153 -20.89 10.64 3.59
CA THR A 153 -20.94 10.54 2.13
C THR A 153 -19.60 10.04 1.58
N VAL A 154 -18.53 10.61 2.07
CA VAL A 154 -17.15 10.17 1.80
C VAL A 154 -16.54 9.79 3.14
N LEU A 155 -16.06 8.57 3.23
CA LEU A 155 -15.40 8.09 4.43
C LEU A 155 -13.95 8.56 4.46
N HIS A 156 -13.52 9.06 5.61
CA HIS A 156 -12.14 9.50 5.84
C HIS A 156 -11.57 8.82 7.07
N MET A 157 -10.43 8.17 6.91
CA MET A 157 -9.68 7.58 8.01
C MET A 157 -8.72 8.60 8.62
N SER A 158 -8.65 8.65 9.93
CA SER A 158 -7.64 9.46 10.63
C SER A 158 -6.23 8.99 10.30
N LYS A 159 -5.29 9.95 10.17
CA LYS A 159 -3.87 9.65 9.96
C LYS A 159 -3.22 8.91 11.13
N LYS A 160 -3.89 8.86 12.27
CA LYS A 160 -3.46 8.13 13.47
C LYS A 160 -3.70 6.62 13.36
N ALA A 161 -4.60 6.17 12.49
CA ALA A 161 -4.98 4.77 12.38
C ALA A 161 -3.78 3.83 12.15
N VAL A 162 -2.90 4.18 11.24
CA VAL A 162 -1.72 3.35 10.94
C VAL A 162 -0.70 3.37 12.09
N PRO A 163 -0.21 4.54 12.57
CA PRO A 163 0.82 4.56 13.62
C PRO A 163 0.34 4.02 14.98
N GLU A 164 -0.94 4.13 15.30
CA GLU A 164 -1.51 3.66 16.58
C GLU A 164 -1.92 2.17 16.56
N TYR A 165 -1.80 1.48 15.41
CA TYR A 165 -2.07 0.05 15.37
C TYR A 165 -1.01 -0.73 16.15
N THR A 166 -1.48 -1.63 17.01
CA THR A 166 -0.61 -2.50 17.84
C THR A 166 -0.55 -3.92 17.29
N CYS A 167 0.65 -4.48 17.24
CA CYS A 167 0.87 -5.87 16.82
C CYS A 167 2.00 -6.51 17.62
N ALA A 168 2.04 -7.84 17.62
CA ALA A 168 3.18 -8.58 18.14
C ALA A 168 4.36 -8.47 17.16
N PHE A 169 5.54 -8.17 17.68
CA PHE A 169 6.76 -7.98 16.89
C PHE A 169 7.98 -8.57 17.62
N PRO A 170 8.95 -9.17 16.92
CA PRO A 170 10.12 -9.74 17.56
C PRO A 170 10.99 -8.66 18.21
N LYS A 171 11.58 -8.95 19.36
CA LYS A 171 12.59 -8.07 19.98
C LYS A 171 13.89 -8.04 19.19
N ASP A 172 14.22 -9.16 18.53
CA ASP A 172 15.35 -9.29 17.61
C ASP A 172 14.83 -9.50 16.19
N ILE A 173 15.08 -8.52 15.31
CA ILE A 173 14.65 -8.52 13.91
C ILE A 173 15.22 -9.71 13.12
N ASN A 174 16.36 -10.27 13.54
CA ASN A 174 16.94 -11.43 12.89
C ASN A 174 16.04 -12.66 12.91
N GLN A 175 15.12 -12.76 13.89
CA GLN A 175 14.15 -13.86 13.97
C GLN A 175 13.21 -13.92 12.76
N ILE A 176 12.98 -12.80 12.08
CA ILE A 176 12.09 -12.70 10.91
C ILE A 176 12.82 -12.33 9.62
N ARG A 177 14.16 -12.32 9.64
CA ARG A 177 14.97 -11.92 8.48
C ARG A 177 14.67 -12.77 7.25
N ASP A 178 14.64 -14.08 7.39
CA ASP A 178 14.36 -15.00 6.28
C ASP A 178 12.93 -14.85 5.77
N LEU A 179 11.97 -14.56 6.65
CA LEU A 179 10.61 -14.21 6.27
C LEU A 179 10.59 -12.94 5.43
N CYS A 180 11.29 -11.88 5.84
CA CYS A 180 11.37 -10.62 5.10
C CYS A 180 11.97 -10.83 3.69
N ILE A 181 13.07 -11.60 3.58
CA ILE A 181 13.70 -11.94 2.30
C ILE A 181 12.73 -12.72 1.40
N THR A 182 12.01 -13.67 1.98
CA THR A 182 11.02 -14.50 1.26
C THR A 182 9.88 -13.63 0.74
N LEU A 183 9.30 -12.78 1.57
CA LEU A 183 8.22 -11.86 1.18
C LEU A 183 8.65 -10.93 0.06
N ASP A 184 9.81 -10.31 0.16
CA ASP A 184 10.33 -9.43 -0.89
C ASP A 184 10.54 -10.17 -2.22
N SER A 185 11.00 -11.43 -2.16
CA SER A 185 11.17 -12.28 -3.34
C SER A 185 9.81 -12.60 -4.00
N ILE A 186 8.78 -12.87 -3.20
CA ILE A 186 7.43 -13.11 -3.68
C ILE A 186 6.89 -11.85 -4.38
N TYR A 187 6.99 -10.66 -3.76
CA TYR A 187 6.48 -9.42 -4.37
C TYR A 187 7.24 -9.03 -5.62
N LYS A 188 8.57 -9.25 -5.67
CA LYS A 188 9.36 -9.09 -6.91
C LYS A 188 8.85 -10.01 -8.02
N ARG A 189 8.57 -11.27 -7.71
CA ARG A 189 8.00 -12.22 -8.68
C ARG A 189 6.60 -11.80 -9.12
N MET A 190 5.77 -11.35 -8.20
CA MET A 190 4.43 -10.83 -8.53
C MET A 190 4.51 -9.63 -9.47
N ALA A 191 5.44 -8.69 -9.27
CA ALA A 191 5.62 -7.55 -10.15
C ALA A 191 6.01 -7.98 -11.58
N VAL A 192 6.94 -8.92 -11.73
CA VAL A 192 7.31 -9.46 -13.04
C VAL A 192 6.11 -10.11 -13.74
N THR A 193 5.35 -10.92 -13.00
CA THR A 193 4.15 -11.58 -13.55
C THR A 193 3.05 -10.57 -13.90
N TYR A 194 2.91 -9.50 -13.12
CA TYR A 194 1.96 -8.41 -13.38
C TYR A 194 2.27 -7.71 -14.71
N ASP A 195 3.53 -7.33 -14.92
CA ASP A 195 3.97 -6.67 -16.15
C ASP A 195 3.86 -7.62 -17.37
N GLU A 196 4.18 -8.91 -17.21
CA GLU A 196 4.01 -9.91 -18.25
C GLU A 196 2.53 -10.08 -18.65
N ASN A 197 1.63 -10.20 -17.68
CA ASN A 197 0.19 -10.27 -17.94
C ASN A 197 -0.33 -9.02 -18.65
N SER A 198 0.15 -7.84 -18.29
CA SER A 198 -0.21 -6.57 -18.93
C SER A 198 0.23 -6.56 -20.40
N ARG A 199 1.44 -7.03 -20.70
CA ARG A 199 1.96 -7.16 -22.08
C ARG A 199 1.18 -8.19 -22.89
N LEU A 200 0.88 -9.35 -22.33
CA LEU A 200 0.09 -10.39 -22.99
C LEU A 200 -1.32 -9.91 -23.29
N SER A 201 -1.96 -9.19 -22.37
CA SER A 201 -3.28 -8.60 -22.59
C SER A 201 -3.25 -7.59 -23.75
N LEU A 202 -2.25 -6.70 -23.79
CA LEU A 202 -2.07 -5.75 -24.88
C LEU A 202 -1.85 -6.45 -26.24
N LEU A 203 -1.04 -7.51 -26.28
CA LEU A 203 -0.80 -8.30 -27.48
C LEU A 203 -2.10 -8.96 -27.95
N ARG A 204 -2.84 -9.62 -27.06
CA ARG A 204 -4.14 -10.20 -27.37
C ARG A 204 -5.09 -9.18 -27.99
N ASP A 205 -5.25 -8.04 -27.35
CA ASP A 205 -6.20 -6.99 -27.76
C ASP A 205 -5.78 -6.31 -29.08
N THR A 206 -4.49 -6.35 -29.43
CA THR A 206 -3.95 -5.87 -30.70
C THR A 206 -4.13 -6.89 -31.84
N LEU A 207 -3.98 -8.19 -31.55
CA LEU A 207 -3.97 -9.24 -32.56
C LEU A 207 -5.37 -9.79 -32.86
N LEU A 208 -6.24 -9.95 -31.87
CA LEU A 208 -7.59 -10.49 -32.07
C LEU A 208 -8.40 -9.76 -33.16
N PRO A 209 -8.47 -8.42 -33.20
CA PRO A 209 -9.21 -7.75 -34.28
C PRO A 209 -8.65 -8.02 -35.68
N ARG A 210 -7.32 -8.24 -35.79
CA ARG A 210 -6.64 -8.53 -37.07
C ARG A 210 -6.86 -9.97 -37.55
N LEU A 211 -7.13 -10.90 -36.62
CA LEU A 211 -7.38 -12.31 -36.93
C LEU A 211 -8.86 -12.57 -37.23
N MET A 212 -9.75 -11.68 -36.83
CA MET A 212 -11.20 -11.77 -37.00
C MET A 212 -11.72 -10.93 -38.18
N SER A 213 -10.87 -10.15 -38.82
CA SER A 213 -11.13 -9.38 -40.06
C SER A 213 -10.72 -10.17 -41.30
#